data_1aa242739c313df336876c18d2be3fbd
#
_entry.id   1aa242739c313df336876c18d2be3fbd
#
_cell.length_a   1.000
_cell.length_b   1.000
_cell.length_c   1.000
_cell.angle_alpha   90.00
_cell.angle_beta   90.00
_cell.angle_gamma   90.00
#
_symmetry.space_group_name_H-M   'P 1'
#
loop_
_entity.id
_entity.type
_entity.pdbx_description
1 polymer ?
#
loop_
_entity_poly.entity_id
_entity_poly.type
_entity_poly.pdbx_seq_one_letter_code
_entity_poly.pdbx_strand_id
1 'polypeptide(L)'
;MKKCICLLWLLMAVCFCSPAGAETGLYFLSWDMDGDAVCYALEVTTEDGEVLYADDSVWQNEVIFPADISSEAEEKIFWRVRPFDLYGGPLHGWTEREPFDAAGSFLEREAPLLRSDNHEDRRMKLLYPVYSYVGLPGAKSYEVEVTDSEPENPDGAEPSMYRVWSKVSEIMELYDDFPRTGVYWWRVRCLDEDGNALGVW
;
A
#
# COMPACT_ATOMS: atom_id res chain seq x y z
N MET A 1 -19.88 41.90 -38.27
CA MET A 1 -18.47 41.64 -37.92
C MET A 1 -18.42 41.17 -36.47
N LYS A 2 -18.34 39.85 -36.25
CA LYS A 2 -18.29 39.22 -34.88
C LYS A 2 -16.82 38.92 -34.61
N LYS A 3 -16.25 39.52 -33.55
CA LYS A 3 -14.89 39.27 -33.10
C LYS A 3 -14.91 38.02 -32.23
N CYS A 4 -14.29 36.93 -32.66
CA CYS A 4 -13.95 35.75 -31.86
C CYS A 4 -12.77 36.11 -30.94
N ILE A 5 -12.99 36.05 -29.63
CA ILE A 5 -11.93 36.15 -28.64
C ILE A 5 -11.52 34.70 -28.34
N CYS A 6 -10.37 34.30 -28.87
CA CYS A 6 -9.72 33.06 -28.46
C CYS A 6 -9.09 33.26 -27.07
N LEU A 7 -9.67 32.59 -26.05
CA LEU A 7 -9.08 32.53 -24.72
C LEU A 7 -8.00 31.45 -24.75
N LEU A 8 -6.74 31.89 -24.78
CA LEU A 8 -5.58 31.02 -24.70
C LEU A 8 -5.42 30.56 -23.21
N TRP A 9 -5.82 29.33 -22.90
CA TRP A 9 -5.48 28.70 -21.63
C TRP A 9 -4.01 28.32 -21.65
N LEU A 10 -3.22 29.11 -20.90
CA LEU A 10 -1.82 28.78 -20.62
C LEU A 10 -1.81 27.67 -19.54
N LEU A 11 -1.67 26.42 -19.97
CA LEU A 11 -1.32 25.30 -19.11
C LEU A 11 0.10 25.55 -18.61
N MET A 12 0.23 26.05 -17.38
CA MET A 12 1.51 25.99 -16.66
C MET A 12 1.71 24.52 -16.27
N ALA A 13 2.47 23.80 -17.08
CA ALA A 13 3.10 22.58 -16.65
C ALA A 13 4.15 22.99 -15.62
N VAL A 14 3.83 22.82 -14.35
CA VAL A 14 4.83 22.87 -13.27
C VAL A 14 5.67 21.62 -13.43
N CYS A 15 6.77 21.74 -14.16
CA CYS A 15 7.84 20.75 -14.10
C CYS A 15 8.41 20.82 -12.67
N PHE A 16 8.03 19.86 -11.84
CA PHE A 16 8.80 19.55 -10.67
C PHE A 16 10.15 18.97 -11.14
N CYS A 17 11.13 19.83 -11.32
CA CYS A 17 12.52 19.39 -11.36
C CYS A 17 12.86 18.94 -9.95
N SER A 18 12.77 17.64 -9.66
CA SER A 18 13.42 17.06 -8.51
C SER A 18 14.92 17.35 -8.59
N PRO A 19 15.56 17.84 -7.53
CA PRO A 19 17.00 18.00 -7.50
C PRO A 19 17.63 16.61 -7.72
N ALA A 20 18.60 16.54 -8.59
CA ALA A 20 19.32 15.32 -8.91
C ALA A 20 20.01 14.82 -7.63
N GLY A 21 19.56 13.69 -7.07
CA GLY A 21 20.28 12.97 -6.03
C GLY A 21 19.49 12.37 -4.87
N ALA A 22 18.22 12.70 -4.71
CA ALA A 22 17.40 12.03 -3.69
C ALA A 22 16.71 10.82 -4.29
N GLU A 23 17.05 9.63 -3.85
CA GLU A 23 16.30 8.41 -4.20
C GLU A 23 15.01 8.40 -3.37
N THR A 24 13.87 8.39 -4.05
CA THR A 24 12.57 8.23 -3.40
C THR A 24 12.52 6.84 -2.76
N GLY A 25 12.51 6.79 -1.43
CA GLY A 25 12.36 5.55 -0.69
C GLY A 25 10.91 5.12 -0.56
N LEU A 26 10.68 3.83 -0.30
CA LEU A 26 9.39 3.30 0.11
C LEU A 26 9.38 3.11 1.62
N TYR A 27 8.29 3.53 2.24
CA TYR A 27 8.12 3.49 3.69
C TYR A 27 6.80 2.83 4.04
N PHE A 28 6.80 2.05 5.12
CA PHE A 28 5.61 1.44 5.68
C PHE A 28 5.14 2.19 6.91
N LEU A 29 3.83 2.39 7.02
CA LEU A 29 3.18 2.98 8.19
C LEU A 29 1.91 2.19 8.53
N SER A 30 1.69 1.97 9.82
CA SER A 30 0.47 1.39 10.35
C SER A 30 -0.01 2.15 11.58
N TRP A 31 -1.32 2.10 11.84
CA TRP A 31 -1.97 2.72 13.00
C TRP A 31 -3.11 1.88 13.51
N ASP A 32 -3.59 2.19 14.72
CA ASP A 32 -4.74 1.51 15.30
C ASP A 32 -6.00 1.80 14.48
N MET A 33 -6.76 0.74 14.19
CA MET A 33 -7.99 0.86 13.42
C MET A 33 -9.09 1.52 14.27
N ASP A 34 -9.72 2.57 13.74
CA ASP A 34 -11.00 3.05 14.24
C ASP A 34 -12.11 2.15 13.71
N GLY A 35 -12.88 1.51 14.61
CA GLY A 35 -13.86 0.48 14.25
C GLY A 35 -15.01 0.96 13.36
N ASP A 36 -15.26 2.28 13.30
CA ASP A 36 -16.31 2.90 12.49
C ASP A 36 -15.73 3.48 11.18
N ALA A 37 -14.41 3.52 11.01
CA ALA A 37 -13.78 4.05 9.82
C ALA A 37 -13.78 3.04 8.67
N VAL A 38 -14.05 3.53 7.46
CA VAL A 38 -13.92 2.76 6.22
C VAL A 38 -12.73 3.20 5.37
N CYS A 39 -12.24 4.42 5.58
CA CYS A 39 -10.99 4.90 4.99
C CYS A 39 -10.40 6.03 5.85
N TYR A 40 -9.18 6.40 5.50
CA TYR A 40 -8.42 7.43 6.21
C TYR A 40 -7.81 8.41 5.20
N ALA A 41 -7.73 9.68 5.59
CA ALA A 41 -6.72 10.56 5.04
C ALA A 41 -5.45 10.44 5.88
N LEU A 42 -4.29 10.46 5.22
CA LEU A 42 -2.97 10.41 5.82
C LEU A 42 -2.17 11.63 5.38
N GLU A 43 -1.44 12.22 6.32
CA GLU A 43 -0.38 13.20 6.04
C GLU A 43 0.92 12.79 6.75
N VAL A 44 2.03 12.90 6.01
CA VAL A 44 3.39 12.80 6.55
C VAL A 44 4.08 14.13 6.29
N THR A 45 4.62 14.75 7.34
CA THR A 45 5.14 16.12 7.29
C THR A 45 6.45 16.24 8.03
N THR A 46 7.25 17.25 7.67
CA THR A 46 8.41 17.70 8.47
C THR A 46 7.96 18.40 9.75
N GLU A 47 8.91 18.72 10.64
CA GLU A 47 8.64 19.49 11.87
C GLU A 47 8.04 20.86 11.55
N ASP A 48 8.50 21.52 10.50
CA ASP A 48 8.03 22.82 10.03
C ASP A 48 6.70 22.77 9.26
N GLY A 49 6.18 21.56 8.99
CA GLY A 49 4.87 21.35 8.38
C GLY A 49 4.90 21.24 6.84
N GLU A 50 6.08 21.07 6.25
CA GLU A 50 6.16 20.70 4.83
C GLU A 50 5.59 19.29 4.64
N VAL A 51 4.73 19.12 3.63
CA VAL A 51 4.09 17.85 3.33
C VAL A 51 5.01 17.01 2.45
N LEU A 52 5.45 15.88 2.98
CA LEU A 52 6.28 14.89 2.27
C LEU A 52 5.41 13.87 1.53
N TYR A 53 4.27 13.51 2.12
CA TYR A 53 3.28 12.64 1.53
C TYR A 53 1.88 12.97 2.05
N ALA A 54 0.87 12.86 1.17
CA ALA A 54 -0.54 12.91 1.56
C ALA A 54 -1.38 12.00 0.66
N ASP A 55 -2.35 11.33 1.26
CA ASP A 55 -3.36 10.51 0.58
C ASP A 55 -4.70 10.65 1.32
N ASP A 56 -5.76 10.95 0.60
CA ASP A 56 -7.11 11.16 1.14
C ASP A 56 -7.96 9.88 1.14
N SER A 57 -7.43 8.75 0.68
CA SER A 57 -8.22 7.54 0.40
C SER A 57 -7.51 6.24 0.76
N VAL A 58 -6.85 6.19 1.90
CA VAL A 58 -6.24 4.96 2.41
C VAL A 58 -7.34 4.07 3.00
N TRP A 59 -7.63 2.93 2.36
CA TRP A 59 -8.73 2.03 2.73
C TRP A 59 -8.41 1.05 3.87
N GLN A 60 -7.17 0.97 4.25
CA GLN A 60 -6.67 0.14 5.35
C GLN A 60 -6.01 1.03 6.40
N ASN A 61 -5.76 0.50 7.56
CA ASN A 61 -4.97 1.17 8.61
C ASN A 61 -3.46 0.94 8.46
N GLU A 62 -3.04 0.59 7.26
CA GLU A 62 -1.67 0.31 6.85
C GLU A 62 -1.45 0.82 5.44
N VAL A 63 -0.26 1.34 5.15
CA VAL A 63 0.09 1.85 3.83
C VAL A 63 1.58 1.75 3.55
N ILE A 64 1.92 1.47 2.28
CA ILE A 64 3.27 1.70 1.74
C ILE A 64 3.20 2.97 0.91
N PHE A 65 4.07 3.93 1.19
CA PHE A 65 4.10 5.21 0.49
C PHE A 65 5.49 5.61 0.05
N PRO A 66 5.62 6.32 -1.08
CA PRO A 66 6.88 6.87 -1.54
C PRO A 66 7.14 8.22 -0.86
N ALA A 67 8.35 8.44 -0.37
CA ALA A 67 8.77 9.75 0.12
C ALA A 67 10.26 9.97 -0.11
N ASP A 68 10.62 11.24 -0.26
CA ASP A 68 12.00 11.69 -0.27
C ASP A 68 12.39 12.10 1.16
N ILE A 69 12.85 11.10 1.91
CA ILE A 69 13.28 11.29 3.28
C ILE A 69 14.80 11.07 3.34
N SER A 70 15.55 12.15 3.49
CA SER A 70 16.99 12.06 3.62
C SER A 70 17.37 11.34 4.92
N SER A 71 18.08 10.21 4.80
CA SER A 71 18.61 9.48 5.96
C SER A 71 19.67 10.27 6.76
N GLU A 72 20.20 11.35 6.18
CA GLU A 72 21.20 12.22 6.80
C GLU A 72 20.57 13.45 7.47
N ALA A 73 19.27 13.69 7.25
CA ALA A 73 18.59 14.80 7.88
C ALA A 73 18.28 14.47 9.35
N GLU A 74 18.78 15.31 10.27
CA GLU A 74 18.34 15.32 11.67
C GLU A 74 16.88 15.82 11.81
N GLU A 75 16.19 15.96 10.67
CA GLU A 75 14.84 16.53 10.60
C GLU A 75 13.82 15.53 11.12
N LYS A 76 13.04 15.97 12.09
CA LYS A 76 11.96 15.16 12.64
C LYS A 76 10.79 15.13 11.69
N ILE A 77 10.34 13.93 11.39
CA ILE A 77 9.18 13.67 10.57
C ILE A 77 8.02 13.24 11.45
N PHE A 78 6.83 13.66 11.08
CA PHE A 78 5.59 13.38 11.80
C PHE A 78 4.53 12.89 10.84
N TRP A 79 3.60 12.12 11.36
CA TRP A 79 2.43 11.68 10.64
C TRP A 79 1.16 11.91 11.46
N ARG A 80 0.03 11.93 10.76
CA ARG A 80 -1.31 11.96 11.35
C ARG A 80 -2.32 11.39 10.38
N VAL A 81 -3.43 10.89 10.91
CA VAL A 81 -4.56 10.36 10.11
C VAL A 81 -5.86 11.03 10.51
N ARG A 82 -6.83 10.95 9.60
CA ARG A 82 -8.20 11.38 9.82
C ARG A 82 -9.16 10.33 9.31
N PRO A 83 -9.97 9.69 10.18
CA PRO A 83 -10.90 8.64 9.78
C PRO A 83 -12.16 9.20 9.12
N PHE A 84 -12.71 8.45 8.16
CA PHE A 84 -13.94 8.76 7.44
C PHE A 84 -14.93 7.60 7.51
N ASP A 85 -16.22 7.93 7.59
CA ASP A 85 -17.33 6.99 7.56
C ASP A 85 -17.65 6.51 6.13
N LEU A 86 -18.63 5.60 6.02
CA LEU A 86 -19.12 5.05 4.75
C LEU A 86 -19.70 6.11 3.80
N TYR A 87 -20.09 7.26 4.31
CA TYR A 87 -20.68 8.36 3.53
C TYR A 87 -19.63 9.41 3.13
N GLY A 88 -18.36 9.18 3.49
CA GLY A 88 -17.25 10.10 3.23
C GLY A 88 -17.23 11.30 4.18
N GLY A 89 -17.98 11.25 5.28
CA GLY A 89 -17.91 12.22 6.35
C GLY A 89 -16.78 11.92 7.33
N PRO A 90 -16.03 12.92 7.82
CA PRO A 90 -15.02 12.67 8.85
C PRO A 90 -15.69 12.27 10.16
N LEU A 91 -15.25 11.13 10.73
CA LEU A 91 -15.70 10.67 12.05
C LEU A 91 -15.17 11.59 13.15
N HIS A 92 -13.91 12.00 13.02
CA HIS A 92 -13.21 12.86 13.95
C HIS A 92 -12.35 13.89 13.21
N GLY A 93 -11.69 14.78 13.97
CA GLY A 93 -10.60 15.62 13.46
C GLY A 93 -9.36 14.77 13.11
N TRP A 94 -8.32 15.43 12.67
CA TRP A 94 -7.00 14.81 12.58
C TRP A 94 -6.56 14.33 13.96
N THR A 95 -5.86 13.18 14.00
CA THR A 95 -5.15 12.74 15.19
C THR A 95 -4.06 13.76 15.58
N GLU A 96 -3.52 13.66 16.79
CA GLU A 96 -2.30 14.35 17.12
C GLU A 96 -1.16 13.90 16.19
N ARG A 97 -0.20 14.79 15.96
CA ARG A 97 0.98 14.45 15.15
C ARG A 97 1.88 13.52 15.95
N GLU A 98 2.18 12.36 15.39
CA GLU A 98 3.07 11.39 15.99
C GLU A 98 4.43 11.37 15.27
N PRO A 99 5.55 11.15 15.98
CA PRO A 99 6.85 10.99 15.36
C PRO A 99 6.87 9.79 14.41
N PHE A 100 7.50 9.97 13.25
CA PHE A 100 7.69 8.91 12.26
C PHE A 100 9.13 8.39 12.32
N ASP A 101 9.29 7.09 12.58
CA ASP A 101 10.58 6.41 12.51
C ASP A 101 10.88 6.00 11.04
N ALA A 102 11.49 6.90 10.29
CA ALA A 102 11.82 6.68 8.90
C ALA A 102 12.81 5.51 8.72
N ALA A 103 13.76 5.33 9.63
CA ALA A 103 14.75 4.26 9.53
C ALA A 103 14.12 2.87 9.75
N GLY A 104 13.25 2.76 10.77
CA GLY A 104 12.53 1.51 11.06
C GLY A 104 11.41 1.18 10.06
N SER A 105 10.94 2.17 9.32
CA SER A 105 9.83 2.07 8.36
C SER A 105 10.29 1.91 6.91
N PHE A 106 11.58 2.05 6.63
CA PHE A 106 12.12 1.93 5.28
C PHE A 106 12.05 0.50 4.76
N LEU A 107 11.58 0.35 3.52
CA LEU A 107 11.50 -0.93 2.84
C LEU A 107 12.70 -1.10 1.90
N GLU A 108 13.56 -2.07 2.22
CA GLU A 108 14.70 -2.44 1.37
C GLU A 108 14.28 -3.11 0.06
N ARG A 109 13.03 -3.54 -0.02
CA ARG A 109 12.51 -4.34 -1.12
C ARG A 109 11.15 -3.82 -1.59
N GLU A 110 11.02 -3.63 -2.90
CA GLU A 110 9.75 -3.27 -3.55
C GLU A 110 8.85 -4.51 -3.67
N ALA A 111 8.24 -4.90 -2.55
CA ALA A 111 7.30 -6.03 -2.49
C ALA A 111 6.09 -5.67 -1.63
N PRO A 112 4.90 -6.24 -1.91
CA PRO A 112 3.76 -6.14 -1.00
C PRO A 112 4.11 -6.71 0.37
N LEU A 113 3.54 -6.12 1.42
CA LEU A 113 3.69 -6.64 2.78
C LEU A 113 2.49 -7.50 3.13
N LEU A 114 2.75 -8.68 3.66
CA LEU A 114 1.71 -9.55 4.19
C LEU A 114 1.25 -9.04 5.54
N ARG A 115 -0.06 -8.94 5.77
CA ARG A 115 -0.59 -8.49 7.05
C ARG A 115 -0.40 -9.55 8.12
N SER A 116 -0.08 -9.10 9.32
CA SER A 116 0.25 -9.98 10.45
C SER A 116 -0.93 -10.82 10.94
N ASP A 117 -2.15 -10.36 10.78
CA ASP A 117 -3.37 -11.06 11.12
C ASP A 117 -3.57 -12.39 10.36
N ASN A 118 -2.89 -12.56 9.23
CA ASN A 118 -2.85 -13.82 8.49
C ASN A 118 -1.92 -14.89 9.10
N HIS A 119 -1.09 -14.54 10.08
CA HIS A 119 0.07 -15.37 10.46
C HIS A 119 0.02 -15.97 11.85
N GLU A 120 -0.70 -15.37 12.79
CA GLU A 120 -0.51 -15.68 14.20
C GLU A 120 -1.20 -16.95 14.66
N ASP A 121 -2.25 -17.41 14.01
CA ASP A 121 -2.89 -18.66 14.40
C ASP A 121 -2.75 -19.77 13.36
N ARG A 122 -1.54 -20.23 13.17
CA ARG A 122 -1.20 -21.42 12.34
C ARG A 122 -1.93 -22.70 12.77
N ARG A 123 -2.70 -22.67 13.84
CA ARG A 123 -3.47 -23.80 14.36
C ARG A 123 -4.94 -23.75 14.03
N MET A 124 -5.44 -22.61 13.58
CA MET A 124 -6.83 -22.53 13.13
C MET A 124 -7.00 -23.29 11.81
N LYS A 125 -7.99 -24.16 11.80
CA LYS A 125 -8.48 -24.75 10.56
C LYS A 125 -9.30 -23.66 9.86
N LEU A 126 -8.66 -22.89 9.01
CA LEU A 126 -9.37 -21.95 8.18
C LEU A 126 -10.12 -22.73 7.12
N LEU A 127 -11.44 -22.70 7.17
CA LEU A 127 -12.29 -23.21 6.09
C LEU A 127 -12.27 -22.23 4.89
N TYR A 128 -11.99 -20.97 5.18
CA TYR A 128 -11.98 -19.88 4.21
C TYR A 128 -10.72 -19.03 4.47
N PRO A 129 -9.58 -19.37 3.85
CA PRO A 129 -8.38 -18.57 4.00
C PRO A 129 -8.60 -17.17 3.43
N VAL A 130 -8.18 -16.16 4.16
CA VAL A 130 -8.14 -14.77 3.71
C VAL A 130 -6.68 -14.38 3.50
N TYR A 131 -6.36 -13.96 2.30
CA TYR A 131 -5.05 -13.44 1.92
C TYR A 131 -5.09 -11.92 2.01
N SER A 132 -4.52 -11.36 3.06
CA SER A 132 -4.53 -9.92 3.32
C SER A 132 -3.12 -9.35 3.25
N TYR A 133 -2.96 -8.21 2.56
CA TYR A 133 -1.66 -7.61 2.26
C TYR A 133 -1.78 -6.11 2.02
N VAL A 134 -0.66 -5.42 2.16
CA VAL A 134 -0.52 -4.00 1.83
C VAL A 134 0.18 -3.89 0.48
N GLY A 135 -0.48 -3.26 -0.48
CA GLY A 135 0.02 -3.12 -1.84
C GLY A 135 1.03 -1.99 -2.00
N LEU A 136 1.84 -2.08 -3.06
CA LEU A 136 2.74 -1.01 -3.46
C LEU A 136 1.99 0.20 -4.01
N PRO A 137 2.54 1.40 -3.90
CA PRO A 137 2.01 2.60 -4.55
C PRO A 137 1.85 2.39 -6.05
N GLY A 138 0.73 2.84 -6.60
CA GLY A 138 0.42 2.68 -8.02
C GLY A 138 -0.18 1.33 -8.43
N ALA A 139 -0.27 0.35 -7.53
CA ALA A 139 -0.93 -0.91 -7.81
C ALA A 139 -2.40 -0.72 -8.19
N LYS A 140 -2.83 -1.40 -9.26
CA LYS A 140 -4.21 -1.41 -9.76
C LYS A 140 -4.87 -2.77 -9.65
N SER A 141 -4.06 -3.80 -9.55
CA SER A 141 -4.50 -5.17 -9.29
C SER A 141 -3.39 -5.98 -8.66
N TYR A 142 -3.75 -7.16 -8.22
CA TYR A 142 -2.87 -8.05 -7.46
C TYR A 142 -2.98 -9.45 -8.02
N GLU A 143 -1.86 -10.16 -8.06
CA GLU A 143 -1.84 -11.59 -8.37
C GLU A 143 -1.41 -12.34 -7.10
N VAL A 144 -2.26 -13.22 -6.61
CA VAL A 144 -1.97 -14.12 -5.48
C VAL A 144 -1.70 -15.50 -6.04
N GLU A 145 -0.62 -16.12 -5.60
CA GLU A 145 -0.21 -17.46 -5.97
C GLU A 145 -0.13 -18.34 -4.73
N VAL A 146 -0.68 -19.54 -4.83
CA VAL A 146 -0.66 -20.55 -3.76
C VAL A 146 0.05 -21.80 -4.25
N THR A 147 0.94 -22.35 -3.44
CA THR A 147 1.71 -23.56 -3.72
C THR A 147 1.57 -24.57 -2.59
N ASP A 148 1.76 -25.86 -2.86
CA ASP A 148 1.77 -26.94 -1.85
C ASP A 148 3.20 -27.31 -1.39
N SER A 149 4.18 -26.56 -1.84
CA SER A 149 5.58 -26.67 -1.42
C SER A 149 6.16 -25.27 -1.24
N GLU A 150 7.13 -25.13 -0.38
CA GLU A 150 7.86 -23.88 -0.19
C GLU A 150 8.54 -23.47 -1.49
N PRO A 151 8.35 -22.24 -1.99
CA PRO A 151 8.98 -21.77 -3.20
C PRO A 151 10.51 -21.77 -3.08
N GLU A 152 11.21 -22.41 -4.02
CA GLU A 152 12.68 -22.42 -4.05
C GLU A 152 13.24 -21.05 -4.45
N ASN A 153 12.50 -20.33 -5.29
CA ASN A 153 12.85 -18.98 -5.72
C ASN A 153 11.68 -18.02 -5.41
N PRO A 154 11.78 -17.26 -4.34
CA PRO A 154 10.68 -16.36 -3.94
C PRO A 154 10.31 -15.31 -4.99
N ASP A 155 11.23 -14.94 -5.89
CA ASP A 155 11.00 -13.94 -6.94
C ASP A 155 10.77 -14.54 -8.32
N GLY A 156 10.97 -15.85 -8.46
CA GLY A 156 10.83 -16.57 -9.73
C GLY A 156 9.43 -17.12 -9.98
N ALA A 157 9.24 -17.63 -11.19
CA ALA A 157 8.04 -18.41 -11.52
C ALA A 157 8.17 -19.82 -10.93
N GLU A 158 7.16 -20.21 -10.16
CA GLU A 158 7.05 -21.54 -9.58
C GLU A 158 5.79 -22.25 -10.11
N PRO A 159 5.76 -23.58 -10.12
CA PRO A 159 4.54 -24.32 -10.39
C PRO A 159 3.50 -24.02 -9.32
N SER A 160 2.49 -23.24 -9.66
CA SER A 160 1.42 -22.92 -8.72
C SER A 160 0.29 -23.93 -8.84
N MET A 161 -0.26 -24.33 -7.69
CA MET A 161 -1.53 -25.05 -7.65
C MET A 161 -2.69 -24.15 -8.08
N TYR A 162 -2.59 -22.89 -7.73
CA TYR A 162 -3.68 -21.96 -7.78
C TYR A 162 -3.17 -20.53 -7.95
N ARG A 163 -3.83 -19.77 -8.81
CA ARG A 163 -3.60 -18.34 -9.03
C ARG A 163 -4.90 -17.60 -9.14
N VAL A 164 -4.94 -16.43 -8.50
CA VAL A 164 -6.07 -15.53 -8.60
C VAL A 164 -5.63 -14.08 -8.78
N TRP A 165 -6.43 -13.31 -9.50
CA TRP A 165 -6.24 -11.88 -9.67
C TRP A 165 -7.35 -11.13 -8.96
N SER A 166 -6.97 -10.09 -8.22
CA SER A 166 -7.89 -9.24 -7.48
C SER A 166 -7.62 -7.77 -7.77
N LYS A 167 -8.66 -6.96 -7.63
CA LYS A 167 -8.54 -5.49 -7.64
C LYS A 167 -8.52 -4.90 -6.24
N VAL A 168 -8.60 -5.72 -5.23
CA VAL A 168 -8.58 -5.32 -3.82
C VAL A 168 -7.44 -6.05 -3.11
N SER A 169 -6.98 -5.49 -2.01
CA SER A 169 -5.87 -6.01 -1.21
C SER A 169 -6.28 -7.16 -0.27
N GLU A 170 -7.46 -7.73 -0.45
CA GLU A 170 -7.93 -8.89 0.31
C GLU A 170 -8.65 -9.86 -0.62
N ILE A 171 -8.32 -11.14 -0.49
CA ILE A 171 -8.95 -12.24 -1.22
C ILE A 171 -9.35 -13.30 -0.22
N MET A 172 -10.60 -13.74 -0.30
CA MET A 172 -11.09 -14.89 0.44
C MET A 172 -11.30 -16.05 -0.52
N GLU A 173 -10.67 -17.18 -0.21
CA GLU A 173 -10.80 -18.40 -1.00
C GLU A 173 -11.64 -19.45 -0.29
N LEU A 174 -12.35 -20.24 -1.07
CA LEU A 174 -13.13 -21.33 -0.56
C LEU A 174 -12.25 -22.54 -0.30
N TYR A 175 -12.55 -23.28 0.76
CA TYR A 175 -11.84 -24.50 1.13
C TYR A 175 -11.80 -25.58 0.03
N ASP A 176 -12.83 -25.63 -0.82
CA ASP A 176 -12.94 -26.58 -1.90
C ASP A 176 -11.85 -26.43 -2.98
N ASP A 177 -11.16 -25.28 -3.00
CA ASP A 177 -10.02 -25.04 -3.88
C ASP A 177 -8.75 -25.80 -3.45
N PHE A 178 -8.73 -26.31 -2.20
CA PHE A 178 -7.62 -27.07 -1.68
C PHE A 178 -7.91 -28.60 -1.73
N PRO A 179 -7.10 -29.38 -2.44
CA PRO A 179 -7.37 -30.80 -2.68
C PRO A 179 -7.19 -31.68 -1.42
N ARG A 180 -6.52 -31.18 -0.40
CA ARG A 180 -6.21 -31.90 0.83
C ARG A 180 -5.90 -30.97 1.99
N THR A 181 -6.01 -31.49 3.20
CA THR A 181 -5.46 -30.82 4.37
C THR A 181 -3.94 -30.85 4.31
N GLY A 182 -3.30 -29.70 4.55
CA GLY A 182 -1.85 -29.58 4.46
C GLY A 182 -1.36 -28.20 4.86
N VAL A 183 -0.08 -27.97 4.61
CA VAL A 183 0.56 -26.67 4.69
C VAL A 183 0.67 -26.15 3.26
N TYR A 184 0.27 -24.93 3.08
CA TYR A 184 0.33 -24.24 1.81
C TYR A 184 1.12 -22.95 1.99
N TRP A 185 1.84 -22.56 0.96
CA TRP A 185 2.54 -21.29 0.90
C TRP A 185 1.80 -20.36 -0.05
N TRP A 186 1.83 -19.10 0.23
CA TRP A 186 1.26 -18.12 -0.66
C TRP A 186 2.13 -16.88 -0.75
N ARG A 187 2.03 -16.21 -1.88
CA ARG A 187 2.69 -14.94 -2.13
C ARG A 187 1.80 -14.06 -3.00
N VAL A 188 2.11 -12.78 -3.02
CA VAL A 188 1.37 -11.79 -3.78
C VAL A 188 2.34 -10.86 -4.50
N ARG A 189 1.95 -10.38 -5.66
CA ARG A 189 2.62 -9.26 -6.32
C ARG A 189 1.62 -8.23 -6.80
N CYS A 190 2.09 -6.98 -6.89
CA CYS A 190 1.33 -5.86 -7.41
C CYS A 190 1.44 -5.79 -8.92
N LEU A 191 0.37 -5.34 -9.58
CA LEU A 191 0.31 -5.12 -11.01
C LEU A 191 -0.15 -3.68 -11.28
N ASP A 192 0.40 -3.05 -12.31
CA ASP A 192 -0.02 -1.76 -12.82
C ASP A 192 -1.33 -1.84 -13.62
N GLU A 193 -1.75 -0.73 -14.26
CA GLU A 193 -2.97 -0.67 -15.08
C GLU A 193 -2.90 -1.52 -16.35
N ASP A 194 -1.70 -1.80 -16.84
CA ASP A 194 -1.45 -2.63 -18.02
C ASP A 194 -1.26 -4.12 -17.64
N GLY A 195 -1.27 -4.44 -16.35
CA GLY A 195 -1.05 -5.79 -15.82
C GLY A 195 0.43 -6.20 -15.74
N ASN A 196 1.37 -5.25 -15.84
CA ASN A 196 2.79 -5.52 -15.60
C ASN A 196 3.09 -5.55 -14.11
N ALA A 197 4.08 -6.35 -13.72
CA ALA A 197 4.49 -6.42 -12.32
C ALA A 197 5.12 -5.10 -11.85
N LEU A 198 4.64 -4.63 -10.70
CA LEU A 198 5.24 -3.58 -9.89
C LEU A 198 6.03 -4.24 -8.77
N GLY A 199 7.34 -4.05 -8.76
CA GLY A 199 8.22 -4.70 -7.80
C GLY A 199 8.32 -6.21 -7.99
N VAL A 200 8.53 -6.93 -6.89
CA VAL A 200 8.71 -8.38 -6.85
C VAL A 200 7.59 -9.06 -6.05
N TRP A 201 7.64 -10.39 -5.96
CA TRP A 201 6.72 -11.17 -5.11
C TRP A 201 6.97 -10.93 -3.62
#